data_df07df5dd0dcef9c6afca0899855fd51
#
_entry.id   df07df5dd0dcef9c6afca0899855fd51
#
_cell.length_a   1.000
_cell.length_b   1.000
_cell.length_c   1.000
_cell.angle_alpha   90.00
_cell.angle_beta   90.00
_cell.angle_gamma   90.00
#
_symmetry.space_group_name_H-M   'P 1'
#
loop_
_entity.id
_entity.type
_entity.pdbx_description
1 polymer ?
#
loop_
_entity_poly.entity_id
_entity_poly.type
_entity_poly.pdbx_seq_one_letter_code
_entity_poly.pdbx_strand_id
1 'polypeptide(L)'
;TISAQQLDEYYRQDVVFIIDLRSPKEYLECHYFGALNLPYEDFDEIENTILEHLPKEGLMILYCDRGSASLMAARELMKKGYRVKSVVGGIHLYSGSNLYFSPMHSKINKNK
;
A
#
# COMPACT_ATOMS: atom_id res chain seq x y z
N THR A 1 -0.70 -12.62 -5.51
CA THR A 1 -1.53 -11.43 -5.74
C THR A 1 -2.89 -11.56 -5.08
N ILE A 2 -3.50 -10.45 -4.77
CA ILE A 2 -4.86 -10.39 -4.24
C ILE A 2 -5.65 -9.34 -5.01
N SER A 3 -6.98 -9.41 -4.92
CA SER A 3 -7.82 -8.37 -5.49
C SER A 3 -7.89 -7.16 -4.53
N ALA A 4 -8.29 -6.00 -5.05
CA ALA A 4 -8.41 -4.79 -4.23
C ALA A 4 -9.44 -4.98 -3.10
N GLN A 5 -10.53 -5.70 -3.36
CA GLN A 5 -11.56 -5.94 -2.35
C GLN A 5 -11.07 -6.83 -1.21
N GLN A 6 -10.09 -7.69 -1.46
CA GLN A 6 -9.51 -8.53 -0.41
C GLN A 6 -8.69 -7.75 0.62
N LEU A 7 -8.35 -6.48 0.33
CA LEU A 7 -7.68 -5.63 1.31
C LEU A 7 -8.46 -5.56 2.62
N ASP A 8 -9.79 -5.49 2.55
CA ASP A 8 -10.63 -5.40 3.75
C ASP A 8 -10.56 -6.66 4.62
N GLU A 9 -10.31 -7.80 4.01
CA GLU A 9 -10.14 -9.05 4.74
C GLU A 9 -8.78 -9.07 5.46
N TYR A 10 -7.73 -8.67 4.75
CA TYR A 10 -6.38 -8.64 5.32
C TYR A 10 -6.21 -7.54 6.37
N TYR A 11 -6.88 -6.42 6.21
CA TYR A 11 -6.80 -5.30 7.14
C TYR A 11 -7.10 -5.70 8.59
N ARG A 12 -7.97 -6.69 8.77
CA ARG A 12 -8.40 -7.13 10.09
C ARG A 12 -7.47 -8.15 10.73
N GLN A 13 -6.49 -8.64 9.99
CA GLN A 13 -5.57 -9.67 10.48
C GLN A 13 -4.38 -9.04 11.19
N ASP A 14 -3.91 -9.71 12.25
CA ASP A 14 -2.69 -9.30 12.93
C ASP A 14 -1.47 -9.58 12.05
N VAL A 15 -0.40 -8.83 12.28
CA VAL A 15 0.89 -8.93 11.57
C VAL A 15 0.78 -8.80 10.05
N VAL A 16 -0.17 -8.01 9.58
CA VAL A 16 -0.30 -7.64 8.16
C VAL A 16 0.06 -6.16 8.02
N PHE A 17 0.95 -5.88 7.08
CA PHE A 17 1.40 -4.52 6.81
C PHE A 17 0.98 -4.11 5.41
N ILE A 18 0.17 -3.09 5.30
CA ILE A 18 -0.30 -2.58 4.01
C ILE A 18 0.54 -1.38 3.63
N ILE A 19 1.11 -1.41 2.43
CA ILE A 19 2.10 -0.43 2.00
C ILE A 19 1.67 0.18 0.67
N ASP A 20 1.59 1.51 0.66
CA ASP A 20 1.24 2.30 -0.51
C ASP A 20 2.52 2.76 -1.19
N LEU A 21 2.73 2.35 -2.44
CA LEU A 21 3.94 2.66 -3.21
C LEU A 21 3.79 3.89 -4.10
N ARG A 22 2.68 4.63 -3.97
CA ARG A 22 2.46 5.83 -4.77
C ARG A 22 3.27 7.01 -4.22
N SER A 23 3.22 8.14 -4.92
CA SER A 23 3.90 9.35 -4.47
C SER A 23 3.34 9.82 -3.12
N PRO A 24 4.14 10.57 -2.34
CA PRO A 24 3.64 11.15 -1.09
C PRO A 24 2.42 12.03 -1.28
N LYS A 25 2.35 12.75 -2.39
CA LYS A 25 1.21 13.61 -2.69
C LYS A 25 -0.07 12.81 -2.84
N GLU A 26 -0.02 11.73 -3.63
CA GLU A 26 -1.18 10.87 -3.81
C GLU A 26 -1.62 10.21 -2.51
N TYR A 27 -0.65 9.74 -1.74
CA TYR A 27 -0.93 9.13 -0.44
C TYR A 27 -1.62 10.12 0.50
N LEU A 28 -1.13 11.34 0.57
CA LEU A 28 -1.71 12.36 1.45
C LEU A 28 -3.12 12.75 1.04
N GLU A 29 -3.40 12.75 -0.26
CA GLU A 29 -4.76 13.06 -0.75
C GLU A 29 -5.76 11.97 -0.35
N CYS A 30 -5.37 10.72 -0.54
CA CYS A 30 -6.23 9.58 -0.24
C CYS A 30 -5.39 8.31 -0.21
N HIS A 31 -5.59 7.46 0.80
CA HIS A 31 -4.93 6.16 0.85
C HIS A 31 -5.79 5.16 1.60
N TYR A 32 -5.48 3.88 1.45
CA TYR A 32 -6.13 2.84 2.22
C TYR A 32 -5.84 3.06 3.70
N PHE A 33 -6.88 3.05 4.53
CA PHE A 33 -6.72 3.36 5.95
C PHE A 33 -5.71 2.41 6.62
N GLY A 34 -4.74 2.99 7.30
CA GLY A 34 -3.69 2.22 7.97
C GLY A 34 -2.48 1.88 7.12
N ALA A 35 -2.51 2.21 5.82
CA ALA A 35 -1.36 1.94 4.96
C ALA A 35 -0.20 2.88 5.25
N LEU A 36 1.01 2.36 5.13
CA LEU A 36 2.25 3.14 5.21
C LEU A 36 2.66 3.56 3.80
N ASN A 37 3.19 4.76 3.65
CA ASN A 37 3.64 5.24 2.35
C ASN A 37 5.14 5.00 2.17
N LEU A 38 5.47 4.27 1.11
CA LEU A 38 6.84 4.01 0.71
C LEU A 38 6.92 4.18 -0.80
N PRO A 39 7.20 5.41 -1.27
CA PRO A 39 7.19 5.68 -2.71
C PRO A 39 8.11 4.75 -3.49
N TYR A 40 7.61 4.19 -4.58
CA TYR A 40 8.38 3.24 -5.37
C TYR A 40 9.69 3.81 -5.90
N GLU A 41 9.71 5.10 -6.19
CA GLU A 41 10.92 5.78 -6.67
C GLU A 41 12.06 5.71 -5.65
N ASP A 42 11.71 5.68 -4.36
CA ASP A 42 12.69 5.60 -3.27
C ASP A 42 12.85 4.18 -2.74
N PHE A 43 12.30 3.19 -3.46
CA PHE A 43 12.21 1.83 -2.94
C PHE A 43 13.57 1.24 -2.57
N ASP A 44 14.58 1.46 -3.40
CA ASP A 44 15.92 0.92 -3.13
C ASP A 44 16.54 1.50 -1.87
N GLU A 45 16.29 2.79 -1.58
CA GLU A 45 16.78 3.45 -0.38
C GLU A 45 16.00 3.04 0.86
N ILE A 46 14.69 2.92 0.72
CA ILE A 46 13.78 2.64 1.81
C ILE A 46 13.75 1.15 2.15
N GLU A 47 14.00 0.30 1.16
CA GLU A 47 13.96 -1.14 1.32
C GLU A 47 14.74 -1.61 2.56
N ASN A 48 15.97 -1.13 2.72
CA ASN A 48 16.79 -1.52 3.86
C ASN A 48 16.19 -1.06 5.19
N THR A 49 15.60 0.13 5.23
CA THR A 49 14.97 0.67 6.41
C THR A 49 13.73 -0.14 6.80
N ILE A 50 12.91 -0.48 5.80
CA ILE A 50 11.71 -1.30 6.01
C ILE A 50 12.11 -2.67 6.55
N LEU A 51 13.10 -3.29 5.93
CA LEU A 51 13.54 -4.62 6.29
C LEU A 51 14.05 -4.71 7.72
N GLU A 52 14.57 -3.60 8.25
CA GLU A 52 15.01 -3.53 9.63
C GLU A 52 13.85 -3.41 10.62
N HIS A 53 12.72 -2.87 10.18
CA HIS A 53 11.60 -2.52 11.08
C HIS A 53 10.41 -3.46 10.97
N LEU A 54 10.30 -4.24 9.90
CA LEU A 54 9.18 -5.15 9.72
C LEU A 54 9.63 -6.59 9.98
N PRO A 55 8.88 -7.35 10.79
CA PRO A 55 9.23 -8.74 11.05
C PRO A 55 9.06 -9.59 9.80
N LYS A 56 9.98 -10.53 9.57
CA LYS A 56 9.90 -11.44 8.42
C LYS A 56 8.67 -12.33 8.45
N GLU A 57 8.15 -12.59 9.63
CA GLU A 57 6.94 -13.39 9.81
C GLU A 57 5.68 -12.63 9.38
N GLY A 58 5.76 -11.31 9.30
CA GLY A 58 4.63 -10.50 8.87
C GLY A 58 4.36 -10.65 7.39
N LEU A 59 3.12 -10.41 7.00
CA LEU A 59 2.71 -10.38 5.61
C LEU A 59 2.66 -8.93 5.15
N MET A 60 3.37 -8.62 4.07
CA MET A 60 3.31 -7.30 3.46
C MET A 60 2.36 -7.33 2.26
N ILE A 61 1.46 -6.37 2.20
CA ILE A 61 0.56 -6.20 1.06
C ILE A 61 0.89 -4.86 0.42
N LEU A 62 1.35 -4.92 -0.82
CA LEU A 62 1.78 -3.73 -1.54
C LEU A 62 0.73 -3.32 -2.56
N TYR A 63 0.42 -2.03 -2.63
CA TYR A 63 -0.40 -1.53 -3.72
C TYR A 63 0.20 -0.25 -4.29
N CYS A 64 -0.10 -0.02 -5.54
CA CYS A 64 0.21 1.23 -6.23
C CYS A 64 -1.06 1.72 -6.92
N ASP A 65 -0.92 2.58 -7.89
CA ASP A 65 -2.09 3.11 -8.58
C ASP A 65 -2.81 2.04 -9.39
N ARG A 66 -2.10 1.31 -10.25
CA ARG A 66 -2.68 0.34 -11.17
C ARG A 66 -2.10 -1.08 -11.12
N GLY A 67 -1.16 -1.34 -10.21
CA GLY A 67 -0.68 -2.68 -9.94
C GLY A 67 0.69 -3.05 -10.47
N SER A 68 1.27 -2.30 -11.40
CA SER A 68 2.56 -2.69 -12.00
C SER A 68 3.73 -2.51 -11.05
N ALA A 69 3.84 -1.37 -10.39
CA ALA A 69 4.95 -1.11 -9.47
C ALA A 69 4.90 -2.04 -8.26
N SER A 70 3.71 -2.29 -7.73
CA SER A 70 3.57 -3.19 -6.57
C SER A 70 3.94 -4.63 -6.92
N LEU A 71 3.65 -5.07 -8.15
CA LEU A 71 4.03 -6.41 -8.57
C LEU A 71 5.55 -6.55 -8.65
N MET A 72 6.23 -5.56 -9.21
CA MET A 72 7.70 -5.56 -9.32
C MET A 72 8.36 -5.53 -7.94
N ALA A 73 7.88 -4.66 -7.05
CA ALA A 73 8.39 -4.57 -5.69
C ALA A 73 8.16 -5.89 -4.92
N ALA A 74 6.99 -6.50 -5.08
CA ALA A 74 6.69 -7.76 -4.43
C ALA A 74 7.66 -8.86 -4.87
N ARG A 75 7.98 -8.92 -6.15
CA ARG A 75 8.94 -9.91 -6.66
C ARG A 75 10.31 -9.74 -6.03
N GLU A 76 10.78 -8.50 -5.89
CA GLU A 76 12.08 -8.23 -5.26
C GLU A 76 12.10 -8.66 -3.80
N LEU A 77 11.05 -8.34 -3.05
CA LEU A 77 10.97 -8.71 -1.65
C LEU A 77 10.83 -10.21 -1.45
N MET A 78 10.10 -10.89 -2.33
CA MET A 78 9.96 -12.35 -2.27
C MET A 78 11.31 -13.04 -2.47
N LYS A 79 12.15 -12.52 -3.37
CA LYS A 79 13.49 -13.06 -3.58
C LYS A 79 14.34 -12.97 -2.31
N LYS A 80 14.04 -12.03 -1.43
CA LYS A 80 14.76 -11.83 -0.16
C LYS A 80 14.12 -12.58 1.00
N GLY A 81 13.10 -13.38 0.75
CA GLY A 81 12.49 -14.24 1.76
C GLY A 81 11.32 -13.64 2.50
N TYR A 82 10.80 -12.51 2.06
CA TYR A 82 9.64 -11.88 2.69
C TYR A 82 8.33 -12.44 2.14
N ARG A 83 7.32 -12.48 2.99
CA ARG A 83 5.97 -12.85 2.59
C ARG A 83 5.27 -11.60 2.08
N VAL A 84 4.97 -11.58 0.78
CA VAL A 84 4.46 -10.38 0.13
C VAL A 84 3.35 -10.74 -0.84
N LYS A 85 2.34 -9.88 -0.94
CA LYS A 85 1.31 -9.96 -1.96
C LYS A 85 1.14 -8.59 -2.59
N SER A 86 0.84 -8.54 -3.89
CA SER A 86 0.51 -7.27 -4.55
C SER A 86 -0.97 -7.24 -4.90
N VAL A 87 -1.53 -6.03 -4.92
CA VAL A 87 -2.94 -5.83 -5.25
C VAL A 87 -3.09 -5.70 -6.76
N VAL A 88 -3.85 -6.60 -7.37
CA VAL A 88 -4.12 -6.57 -8.81
C VAL A 88 -4.93 -5.33 -9.15
N GLY A 89 -4.45 -4.56 -10.13
CA GLY A 89 -5.11 -3.32 -10.54
C GLY A 89 -4.93 -2.16 -9.58
N GLY A 90 -4.26 -2.37 -8.46
CA GLY A 90 -3.95 -1.32 -7.49
C GLY A 90 -5.16 -0.75 -6.80
N ILE A 91 -4.97 0.41 -6.15
CA ILE A 91 -6.05 1.08 -5.43
C ILE A 91 -7.14 1.59 -6.39
N HIS A 92 -6.80 1.73 -7.66
CA HIS A 92 -7.75 2.17 -8.68
C HIS A 92 -8.99 1.27 -8.76
N LEU A 93 -8.84 -0.03 -8.49
CA LEU A 93 -9.95 -0.98 -8.51
C LEU A 93 -10.63 -1.17 -7.15
N TYR A 94 -10.17 -0.50 -6.11
CA TYR A 94 -10.80 -0.60 -4.81
C TYR A 94 -12.10 0.21 -4.78
N SER A 95 -13.19 -0.43 -4.42
CA SER A 95 -14.50 0.20 -4.36
C SER A 95 -15.10 0.24 -2.95
N GLY A 96 -14.33 -0.21 -1.96
CA GLY A 96 -14.80 -0.20 -0.57
C GLY A 96 -14.70 1.19 0.07
N SER A 97 -15.02 1.25 1.36
CA SER A 97 -15.09 2.51 2.09
C SER A 97 -13.92 2.75 3.05
N ASN A 98 -12.97 1.81 3.14
CA ASN A 98 -11.88 1.93 4.12
C ASN A 98 -10.74 2.80 3.58
N LEU A 99 -11.05 4.04 3.23
CA LEU A 99 -10.11 5.01 2.71
C LEU A 99 -10.01 6.20 3.65
N TYR A 100 -8.78 6.70 3.78
CA TYR A 100 -8.51 7.97 4.45
C TYR A 100 -8.42 9.07 3.38
N PHE A 101 -9.09 10.18 3.63
CA PHE A 101 -9.02 11.37 2.78
C PHE A 101 -8.45 12.52 3.58
N SER A 102 -7.59 13.31 2.94
CA SER A 102 -7.05 14.50 3.55
C SER A 102 -8.17 15.45 3.96
N PRO A 103 -8.14 16.01 5.21
CA PRO A 103 -9.14 17.01 5.61
C PRO A 103 -9.17 18.21 4.68
N MET A 104 -8.04 18.64 4.17
CA MET A 104 -7.97 19.76 3.23
C MET A 104 -8.69 19.43 1.94
N HIS A 105 -8.48 18.23 1.42
CA HIS A 105 -9.16 17.75 0.20
C HIS A 105 -10.67 17.66 0.43
N SER A 106 -11.09 17.13 1.57
CA SER A 106 -12.51 17.04 1.92
C SER A 106 -13.17 18.40 2.00
N LYS A 107 -12.49 19.41 2.58
CA LYS A 107 -13.02 20.77 2.67
C LYS A 107 -13.23 21.37 1.27
N ILE A 108 -12.27 21.20 0.40
CA ILE A 108 -12.36 21.71 -0.96
C ILE A 108 -13.55 21.08 -1.67
N ASN A 109 -13.77 19.80 -1.53
CA ASN A 109 -14.87 19.08 -2.14
C ASN A 109 -16.22 19.53 -1.59
N LYS A 110 -16.30 19.83 -0.31
CA LYS A 110 -17.54 20.29 0.32
C LYS A 110 -17.98 21.67 -0.15
N ASN A 111 -17.03 22.49 -0.55
CA ASN A 111 -17.30 23.86 -0.97
C ASN A 111 -17.68 23.97 -2.45
N LYS A 112 -17.79 22.86 -3.12
CA LYS A 112 -18.28 22.82 -4.47
C LYS A 112 -19.78 22.52 -4.49
#